data_7710dc37509940295c31903bd4342daf
#
_entry.id   7710dc37509940295c31903bd4342daf
#
_cell.length_a   1.000
_cell.length_b   1.000
_cell.length_c   1.000
_cell.angle_alpha   90.00
_cell.angle_beta   90.00
_cell.angle_gamma   90.00
#
_symmetry.space_group_name_H-M   'P 1'
#
loop_
_entity.id
_entity.type
_entity.pdbx_description
1 polymer ?
#
loop_
_entity_poly.entity_id
_entity_poly.type
_entity_poly.pdbx_seq_one_letter_code
_entity_poly.pdbx_strand_id
1 'polypeptide(L)'
;MPTQLQRAREGTVTDAMERVAARENRDPEFVRQQVADGQAVIPANDNHDALDPMVIGREFATKVNANIGNSETTSSREEELRKLHAAVHYGADTVMDLSTGDDLDGIREMNVEHSPVPVGTVPIYEAVTRVDGVPDVTPELLLEVIEKQAEQGVDYMTIHAGVLAEHLPLTDGRTTGIVSRGGSILAQWMEETGAQNPLYTHFESICEIFREHDVTFSLGDG
;
A
#
# COMPACT_ATOMS: atom_id res chain seq x y z
N MET A 1 3.74 -3.10 -17.63
CA MET A 1 3.07 -2.16 -18.64
C MET A 1 3.36 -0.70 -18.29
N PRO A 2 3.09 0.31 -19.16
CA PRO A 2 3.24 1.71 -18.75
C PRO A 2 2.20 2.05 -17.69
N THR A 3 2.63 2.76 -16.63
CA THR A 3 1.78 3.16 -15.49
C THR A 3 0.74 4.21 -15.88
N GLN A 4 -0.31 4.39 -15.05
CA GLN A 4 -1.29 5.47 -15.22
C GLN A 4 -0.59 6.85 -15.35
N LEU A 5 0.46 7.08 -14.53
CA LEU A 5 1.25 8.30 -14.59
C LEU A 5 1.98 8.46 -15.93
N GLN A 6 2.61 7.40 -16.43
CA GLN A 6 3.31 7.43 -17.73
C GLN A 6 2.33 7.72 -18.87
N ARG A 7 1.21 6.99 -18.92
CA ARG A 7 0.15 7.20 -19.95
C ARG A 7 -0.41 8.62 -19.88
N ALA A 8 -0.67 9.13 -18.67
CA ALA A 8 -1.14 10.50 -18.51
C ALA A 8 -0.16 11.54 -19.05
N ARG A 9 1.14 11.37 -18.80
CA ARG A 9 2.21 12.26 -19.29
C ARG A 9 2.41 12.16 -20.81
N GLU A 10 2.10 11.02 -21.41
CA GLU A 10 2.08 10.81 -22.85
C GLU A 10 0.83 11.40 -23.53
N GLY A 11 -0.10 11.96 -22.75
CA GLY A 11 -1.34 12.56 -23.24
C GLY A 11 -2.46 11.54 -23.48
N THR A 12 -2.33 10.32 -22.93
CA THR A 12 -3.32 9.25 -23.11
C THR A 12 -4.30 9.26 -21.94
N VAL A 13 -5.59 9.40 -22.22
CA VAL A 13 -6.69 9.12 -21.30
C VAL A 13 -6.91 7.61 -21.32
N THR A 14 -6.81 6.96 -20.15
CA THR A 14 -7.03 5.52 -19.99
C THR A 14 -8.46 5.20 -19.61
N ASP A 15 -8.89 3.94 -19.77
CA ASP A 15 -10.22 3.49 -19.33
C ASP A 15 -10.44 3.75 -17.82
N ALA A 16 -9.36 3.60 -17.02
CA ALA A 16 -9.40 3.93 -15.59
C ALA A 16 -9.67 5.42 -15.36
N MET A 17 -9.04 6.32 -16.14
CA MET A 17 -9.30 7.76 -16.04
C MET A 17 -10.71 8.14 -16.50
N GLU A 18 -11.24 7.51 -17.54
CA GLU A 18 -12.63 7.70 -17.98
C GLU A 18 -13.61 7.23 -16.90
N ARG A 19 -13.37 6.07 -16.31
CA ARG A 19 -14.19 5.51 -15.23
C ARG A 19 -14.21 6.43 -14.01
N VAL A 20 -13.03 6.87 -13.58
CA VAL A 20 -12.86 7.83 -12.47
C VAL A 20 -13.56 9.15 -12.75
N ALA A 21 -13.41 9.70 -13.96
CA ALA A 21 -14.04 10.95 -14.38
C ALA A 21 -15.56 10.87 -14.27
N ALA A 22 -16.14 9.74 -14.69
CA ALA A 22 -17.59 9.51 -14.56
C ALA A 22 -18.04 9.46 -13.09
N ARG A 23 -17.29 8.80 -12.21
CA ARG A 23 -17.58 8.71 -10.77
C ARG A 23 -17.50 10.06 -10.07
N GLU A 24 -16.49 10.86 -10.41
CA GLU A 24 -16.22 12.17 -9.79
C GLU A 24 -16.96 13.33 -10.47
N ASN A 25 -17.75 13.06 -11.52
CA ASN A 25 -18.40 14.06 -12.36
C ASN A 25 -17.42 15.14 -12.86
N ARG A 26 -16.32 14.67 -13.44
CA ARG A 26 -15.24 15.48 -14.00
C ARG A 26 -15.02 15.14 -15.48
N ASP A 27 -14.31 15.99 -16.18
CA ASP A 27 -13.84 15.72 -17.55
C ASP A 27 -12.68 14.71 -17.51
N PRO A 28 -12.63 13.67 -18.38
CA PRO A 28 -11.53 12.72 -18.43
C PRO A 28 -10.15 13.35 -18.66
N GLU A 29 -10.08 14.41 -19.48
CA GLU A 29 -8.84 15.15 -19.73
C GLU A 29 -8.37 15.90 -18.47
N PHE A 30 -9.32 16.42 -17.65
CA PHE A 30 -8.99 16.99 -16.36
C PHE A 30 -8.36 15.94 -15.42
N VAL A 31 -8.95 14.73 -15.35
CA VAL A 31 -8.37 13.63 -14.55
C VAL A 31 -6.96 13.29 -15.05
N ARG A 32 -6.80 13.10 -16.36
CA ARG A 32 -5.50 12.85 -16.98
C ARG A 32 -4.47 13.92 -16.59
N GLN A 33 -4.85 15.20 -16.68
CA GLN A 33 -3.93 16.29 -16.34
C GLN A 33 -3.53 16.28 -14.85
N GLN A 34 -4.49 16.02 -13.94
CA GLN A 34 -4.21 15.92 -12.51
C GLN A 34 -3.22 14.77 -12.20
N VAL A 35 -3.36 13.63 -12.89
CA VAL A 35 -2.43 12.49 -12.77
C VAL A 35 -1.06 12.85 -13.38
N ALA A 36 -1.01 13.45 -14.57
CA ALA A 36 0.22 13.85 -15.24
C ALA A 36 1.06 14.84 -14.41
N ASP A 37 0.39 15.77 -13.72
CA ASP A 37 1.00 16.80 -12.86
C ASP A 37 1.37 16.26 -11.47
N GLY A 38 1.06 14.98 -11.16
CA GLY A 38 1.30 14.38 -9.86
C GLY A 38 0.42 14.95 -8.74
N GLN A 39 -0.73 15.54 -9.08
CA GLN A 39 -1.71 16.06 -8.12
C GLN A 39 -2.77 15.03 -7.74
N ALA A 40 -2.83 13.92 -8.47
CA ALA A 40 -3.73 12.81 -8.23
C ALA A 40 -3.06 11.47 -8.56
N VAL A 41 -3.53 10.40 -7.91
CA VAL A 41 -3.13 9.03 -8.19
C VAL A 41 -4.37 8.16 -8.35
N ILE A 42 -4.27 7.15 -9.20
CA ILE A 42 -5.27 6.11 -9.39
C ILE A 42 -4.62 4.80 -8.97
N PRO A 43 -4.84 4.32 -7.73
CA PRO A 43 -4.34 3.00 -7.31
C PRO A 43 -5.05 1.91 -8.10
N ALA A 44 -4.32 1.27 -9.01
CA ALA A 44 -4.88 0.27 -9.92
C ALA A 44 -3.75 -0.63 -10.44
N ASN A 45 -3.47 -1.69 -9.70
CA ASN A 45 -2.51 -2.70 -10.13
C ASN A 45 -3.03 -3.43 -11.36
N ASP A 46 -2.15 -3.67 -12.32
CA ASP A 46 -2.47 -4.36 -13.59
C ASP A 46 -2.99 -5.81 -13.37
N ASN A 47 -2.77 -6.41 -12.20
CA ASN A 47 -3.20 -7.77 -11.82
C ASN A 47 -4.48 -7.78 -10.96
N HIS A 48 -5.15 -6.64 -10.73
CA HIS A 48 -6.39 -6.56 -9.96
C HIS A 48 -7.61 -6.49 -10.88
N ASP A 49 -8.04 -7.63 -11.40
CA ASP A 49 -9.11 -7.72 -12.40
C ASP A 49 -10.49 -7.27 -11.90
N ALA A 50 -10.77 -7.41 -10.60
CA ALA A 50 -12.07 -7.07 -10.00
C ALA A 50 -12.24 -5.56 -9.72
N LEU A 51 -11.19 -4.76 -9.90
CA LEU A 51 -11.14 -3.37 -9.48
C LEU A 51 -12.10 -2.46 -10.28
N ASP A 52 -12.92 -1.68 -9.58
CA ASP A 52 -13.58 -0.49 -10.10
C ASP A 52 -12.77 0.75 -9.69
N PRO A 53 -11.95 1.36 -10.60
CA PRO A 53 -10.94 2.34 -10.23
C PRO A 53 -11.52 3.57 -9.52
N MET A 54 -10.73 4.11 -8.60
CA MET A 54 -11.00 5.40 -7.95
C MET A 54 -9.75 6.29 -8.00
N VAL A 55 -9.89 7.56 -7.68
CA VAL A 55 -8.80 8.54 -7.66
C VAL A 55 -8.64 9.14 -6.28
N ILE A 56 -7.39 9.36 -5.89
CA ILE A 56 -7.03 10.13 -4.69
C ILE A 56 -6.34 11.41 -5.15
N GLY A 57 -6.87 12.56 -4.76
CA GLY A 57 -6.31 13.85 -5.13
C GLY A 57 -7.14 14.99 -4.55
N ARG A 58 -6.51 16.16 -4.44
CA ARG A 58 -7.08 17.33 -3.77
C ARG A 58 -8.37 17.85 -4.43
N GLU A 59 -8.49 17.66 -5.74
CA GLU A 59 -9.63 18.16 -6.54
C GLU A 59 -10.80 17.16 -6.62
N PHE A 60 -10.69 16.03 -5.91
CA PHE A 60 -11.65 14.93 -5.92
C PHE A 60 -12.30 14.74 -4.55
N ALA A 61 -13.37 13.97 -4.49
CA ALA A 61 -14.01 13.62 -3.23
C ALA A 61 -13.06 12.91 -2.28
N THR A 62 -13.16 13.21 -0.98
CA THR A 62 -12.37 12.52 0.06
C THR A 62 -12.72 11.03 0.07
N LYS A 63 -11.70 10.18 0.12
CA LYS A 63 -11.85 8.73 0.14
C LYS A 63 -11.77 8.18 1.57
N VAL A 64 -12.56 7.17 1.83
CA VAL A 64 -12.59 6.45 3.11
C VAL A 64 -11.85 5.13 2.95
N ASN A 65 -10.80 4.94 3.76
CA ASN A 65 -10.11 3.67 3.88
C ASN A 65 -10.65 2.87 5.06
N ALA A 66 -10.92 1.58 4.86
CA ALA A 66 -11.24 0.64 5.92
C ALA A 66 -10.08 -0.33 6.15
N ASN A 67 -9.67 -0.51 7.41
CA ASN A 67 -8.67 -1.51 7.77
C ASN A 67 -9.36 -2.83 8.12
N ILE A 68 -8.87 -3.93 7.52
CA ILE A 68 -9.23 -5.31 7.84
C ILE A 68 -7.96 -6.11 8.13
N GLY A 69 -8.09 -7.37 8.43
CA GLY A 69 -6.96 -8.27 8.60
C GLY A 69 -7.20 -9.29 9.71
N ASN A 70 -6.54 -10.44 9.57
CA ASN A 70 -6.51 -11.49 10.58
C ASN A 70 -5.35 -11.28 11.57
N SER A 71 -5.45 -11.97 12.70
CA SER A 71 -4.39 -12.08 13.71
C SER A 71 -4.28 -13.53 14.17
N GLU A 72 -3.22 -13.86 14.91
CA GLU A 72 -2.99 -15.21 15.45
C GLU A 72 -4.18 -15.78 16.25
N THR A 73 -5.03 -14.93 16.81
CA THR A 73 -6.11 -15.33 17.70
C THR A 73 -7.49 -15.36 17.05
N THR A 74 -7.66 -14.78 15.88
CA THR A 74 -8.99 -14.61 15.28
C THR A 74 -8.92 -14.51 13.76
N SER A 75 -9.92 -15.08 13.14
CA SER A 75 -10.38 -14.85 11.80
C SER A 75 -9.96 -15.90 10.78
N SER A 76 -10.99 -16.51 10.19
CA SER A 76 -10.87 -17.39 9.04
C SER A 76 -10.94 -16.58 7.74
N ARG A 77 -10.58 -17.18 6.60
CA ARG A 77 -10.77 -16.55 5.27
C ARG A 77 -12.22 -16.06 5.07
N GLU A 78 -13.22 -16.83 5.51
CA GLU A 78 -14.63 -16.44 5.41
C GLU A 78 -14.96 -15.18 6.23
N GLU A 79 -14.32 -15.01 7.37
CA GLU A 79 -14.52 -13.83 8.21
C GLU A 79 -13.84 -12.60 7.59
N GLU A 80 -12.65 -12.77 7.01
CA GLU A 80 -11.97 -11.67 6.29
C GLU A 80 -12.78 -11.26 5.06
N LEU A 81 -13.33 -12.20 4.28
CA LEU A 81 -14.21 -11.89 3.17
C LEU A 81 -15.48 -11.16 3.62
N ARG A 82 -16.07 -11.54 4.76
CA ARG A 82 -17.22 -10.80 5.32
C ARG A 82 -16.84 -9.39 5.75
N LYS A 83 -15.64 -9.18 6.31
CA LYS A 83 -15.14 -7.85 6.67
C LYS A 83 -14.94 -6.99 5.42
N LEU A 84 -14.33 -7.54 4.36
CA LEU A 84 -14.19 -6.87 3.06
C LEU A 84 -15.55 -6.42 2.53
N HIS A 85 -16.51 -7.34 2.42
CA HIS A 85 -17.86 -7.02 1.93
C HIS A 85 -18.58 -5.99 2.81
N ALA A 86 -18.43 -6.07 4.13
CA ALA A 86 -18.98 -5.07 5.04
C ALA A 86 -18.35 -3.69 4.83
N ALA A 87 -17.02 -3.62 4.71
CA ALA A 87 -16.31 -2.37 4.46
C ALA A 87 -16.82 -1.69 3.18
N VAL A 88 -16.87 -2.43 2.07
CA VAL A 88 -17.38 -1.92 0.78
C VAL A 88 -18.86 -1.54 0.87
N HIS A 89 -19.71 -2.38 1.49
CA HIS A 89 -21.13 -2.09 1.66
C HIS A 89 -21.40 -0.79 2.43
N TYR A 90 -20.59 -0.48 3.43
CA TYR A 90 -20.71 0.75 4.22
C TYR A 90 -19.94 1.92 3.65
N GLY A 91 -19.40 1.82 2.43
CA GLY A 91 -18.87 2.94 1.67
C GLY A 91 -17.38 3.17 1.80
N ALA A 92 -16.60 2.14 2.10
CA ALA A 92 -15.15 2.22 1.95
C ALA A 92 -14.79 2.38 0.47
N ASP A 93 -13.94 3.36 0.17
CA ASP A 93 -13.39 3.61 -1.16
C ASP A 93 -12.12 2.79 -1.41
N THR A 94 -11.48 2.31 -0.35
CA THR A 94 -10.30 1.46 -0.36
C THR A 94 -10.26 0.61 0.90
N VAL A 95 -9.57 -0.52 0.84
CA VAL A 95 -9.38 -1.43 1.97
C VAL A 95 -7.90 -1.67 2.18
N MET A 96 -7.44 -1.63 3.42
CA MET A 96 -6.08 -2.01 3.78
C MET A 96 -6.08 -3.31 4.56
N ASP A 97 -5.42 -4.33 4.00
CA ASP A 97 -5.18 -5.61 4.66
C ASP A 97 -3.95 -5.52 5.58
N LEU A 98 -4.21 -5.56 6.88
CA LEU A 98 -3.21 -5.50 7.95
C LEU A 98 -3.00 -6.87 8.61
N SER A 99 -3.24 -7.95 7.88
CA SER A 99 -3.11 -9.33 8.37
C SER A 99 -1.71 -9.62 8.90
N THR A 100 -1.65 -10.32 10.02
CA THR A 100 -0.40 -10.78 10.67
C THR A 100 -0.52 -12.21 11.21
N GLY A 101 -1.64 -12.88 10.97
CA GLY A 101 -1.87 -14.27 11.35
C GLY A 101 -1.41 -15.26 10.28
N ASP A 102 -2.01 -16.44 10.29
CA ASP A 102 -1.71 -17.49 9.30
C ASP A 102 -2.29 -17.16 7.92
N ASP A 103 -1.72 -17.81 6.88
CA ASP A 103 -2.24 -17.80 5.50
C ASP A 103 -2.36 -16.41 4.87
N LEU A 104 -1.35 -15.57 5.09
CA LEU A 104 -1.31 -14.19 4.59
C LEU A 104 -1.53 -14.11 3.07
N ASP A 105 -0.89 -15.00 2.32
CA ASP A 105 -0.98 -15.07 0.87
C ASP A 105 -2.42 -15.34 0.40
N GLY A 106 -3.03 -16.40 0.94
CA GLY A 106 -4.35 -16.78 0.53
C GLY A 106 -5.43 -15.79 0.95
N ILE A 107 -5.25 -15.06 2.06
CA ILE A 107 -6.15 -13.96 2.45
C ILE A 107 -5.99 -12.78 1.50
N ARG A 108 -4.76 -12.42 1.14
CA ARG A 108 -4.49 -11.32 0.21
C ARG A 108 -5.05 -11.61 -1.18
N GLU A 109 -4.78 -12.80 -1.73
CA GLU A 109 -5.33 -13.24 -3.01
C GLU A 109 -6.85 -13.17 -3.02
N MET A 110 -7.50 -13.69 -1.98
CA MET A 110 -8.96 -13.62 -1.82
C MET A 110 -9.44 -12.16 -1.74
N ASN A 111 -8.75 -11.29 -0.99
CA ASN A 111 -9.13 -9.89 -0.88
C ASN A 111 -9.03 -9.18 -2.24
N VAL A 112 -7.96 -9.39 -3.00
CA VAL A 112 -7.81 -8.83 -4.35
C VAL A 112 -8.86 -9.40 -5.32
N GLU A 113 -9.07 -10.71 -5.32
CA GLU A 113 -10.06 -11.37 -6.22
C GLU A 113 -11.49 -10.86 -6.02
N HIS A 114 -11.85 -10.49 -4.78
CA HIS A 114 -13.24 -10.15 -4.43
C HIS A 114 -13.46 -8.66 -4.14
N SER A 115 -12.42 -7.84 -4.14
CA SER A 115 -12.53 -6.42 -3.86
C SER A 115 -12.84 -5.61 -5.12
N PRO A 116 -13.95 -4.86 -5.15
CA PRO A 116 -14.18 -3.87 -6.20
C PRO A 116 -13.49 -2.54 -5.91
N VAL A 117 -12.77 -2.41 -4.81
CA VAL A 117 -12.03 -1.20 -4.40
C VAL A 117 -10.55 -1.53 -4.23
N PRO A 118 -9.64 -0.54 -4.35
CA PRO A 118 -8.22 -0.79 -4.18
C PRO A 118 -7.88 -1.46 -2.86
N VAL A 119 -6.97 -2.45 -2.92
CA VAL A 119 -6.45 -3.17 -1.76
C VAL A 119 -5.03 -2.68 -1.46
N GLY A 120 -4.82 -2.26 -0.22
CA GLY A 120 -3.51 -1.84 0.29
C GLY A 120 -2.94 -2.80 1.31
N THR A 121 -1.61 -2.77 1.47
CA THR A 121 -0.88 -3.56 2.46
C THR A 121 0.24 -2.78 3.13
N VAL A 122 0.86 -3.40 4.15
CA VAL A 122 2.06 -2.90 4.83
C VAL A 122 3.12 -4.01 4.81
N PRO A 123 3.99 -4.08 3.79
CA PRO A 123 4.88 -5.23 3.57
C PRO A 123 5.78 -5.60 4.76
N ILE A 124 6.24 -4.62 5.54
CA ILE A 124 7.06 -4.89 6.74
C ILE A 124 6.33 -5.79 7.75
N TYR A 125 4.99 -5.78 7.80
CA TYR A 125 4.24 -6.64 8.72
C TYR A 125 4.38 -8.12 8.34
N GLU A 126 4.33 -8.44 7.06
CA GLU A 126 4.58 -9.80 6.59
C GLU A 126 6.07 -10.17 6.76
N ALA A 127 6.99 -9.29 6.43
CA ALA A 127 8.43 -9.58 6.53
C ALA A 127 8.84 -10.01 7.94
N VAL A 128 8.32 -9.34 8.98
CA VAL A 128 8.63 -9.72 10.38
C VAL A 128 7.98 -11.03 10.83
N THR A 129 6.93 -11.50 10.17
CA THR A 129 6.35 -12.82 10.50
C THR A 129 7.15 -13.98 9.92
N ARG A 130 8.06 -13.71 8.97
CA ARG A 130 8.89 -14.72 8.31
C ARG A 130 10.24 -14.97 8.98
N VAL A 131 10.53 -14.25 10.07
CA VAL A 131 11.82 -14.32 10.80
C VAL A 131 11.59 -14.48 12.29
N ASP A 132 12.62 -14.93 13.03
CA ASP A 132 12.53 -15.13 14.49
C ASP A 132 12.57 -13.81 15.27
N GLY A 133 13.21 -12.79 14.72
CA GLY A 133 13.34 -11.47 15.35
C GLY A 133 13.41 -10.33 14.34
N VAL A 134 13.05 -9.12 14.79
CA VAL A 134 13.07 -7.93 13.94
C VAL A 134 14.43 -7.68 13.26
N PRO A 135 15.60 -7.86 13.96
CA PRO A 135 16.89 -7.62 13.32
C PRO A 135 17.26 -8.65 12.23
N ASP A 136 16.54 -9.78 12.16
CA ASP A 136 16.78 -10.83 11.14
C ASP A 136 16.09 -10.49 9.80
N VAL A 137 15.28 -9.45 9.75
CA VAL A 137 14.70 -8.96 8.48
C VAL A 137 15.82 -8.42 7.60
N THR A 138 16.01 -9.01 6.43
CA THR A 138 17.00 -8.53 5.45
C THR A 138 16.36 -7.64 4.40
N PRO A 139 17.14 -6.75 3.75
CA PRO A 139 16.63 -5.96 2.62
C PRO A 139 16.08 -6.83 1.48
N GLU A 140 16.73 -7.97 1.21
CA GLU A 140 16.31 -8.91 0.17
C GLU A 140 14.93 -9.52 0.49
N LEU A 141 14.70 -9.92 1.75
CA LEU A 141 13.40 -10.41 2.21
C LEU A 141 12.31 -9.34 2.05
N LEU A 142 12.62 -8.09 2.37
CA LEU A 142 11.68 -6.98 2.19
C LEU A 142 11.30 -6.78 0.72
N LEU A 143 12.29 -6.79 -0.18
CA LEU A 143 12.05 -6.66 -1.61
C LEU A 143 11.26 -7.84 -2.16
N GLU A 144 11.59 -9.08 -1.76
CA GLU A 144 10.83 -10.29 -2.12
C GLU A 144 9.35 -10.18 -1.69
N VAL A 145 9.08 -9.73 -0.47
CA VAL A 145 7.71 -9.55 0.03
C VAL A 145 6.98 -8.48 -0.77
N ILE A 146 7.63 -7.36 -1.06
CA ILE A 146 7.06 -6.25 -1.83
C ILE A 146 6.72 -6.70 -3.26
N GLU A 147 7.66 -7.37 -3.93
CA GLU A 147 7.48 -7.87 -5.29
C GLU A 147 6.34 -8.89 -5.35
N LYS A 148 6.33 -9.87 -4.45
CA LYS A 148 5.27 -10.87 -4.35
C LYS A 148 3.89 -10.24 -4.16
N GLN A 149 3.77 -9.25 -3.28
CA GLN A 149 2.49 -8.56 -3.04
C GLN A 149 2.05 -7.75 -4.27
N ALA A 150 2.99 -7.16 -5.00
CA ALA A 150 2.71 -6.47 -6.26
C ALA A 150 2.21 -7.45 -7.34
N GLU A 151 2.86 -8.61 -7.49
CA GLU A 151 2.43 -9.68 -8.39
C GLU A 151 1.03 -10.22 -8.06
N GLN A 152 0.67 -10.27 -6.78
CA GLN A 152 -0.66 -10.70 -6.31
C GLN A 152 -1.76 -9.66 -6.55
N GLY A 153 -1.44 -8.47 -7.06
CA GLY A 153 -2.43 -7.45 -7.43
C GLY A 153 -2.74 -6.41 -6.35
N VAL A 154 -1.86 -6.23 -5.36
CA VAL A 154 -1.99 -5.15 -4.37
C VAL A 154 -1.84 -3.80 -5.05
N ASP A 155 -2.82 -2.90 -4.88
CA ASP A 155 -2.90 -1.62 -5.57
C ASP A 155 -2.02 -0.53 -4.96
N TYR A 156 -1.79 -0.59 -3.64
CA TYR A 156 -0.91 0.35 -2.96
C TYR A 156 -0.27 -0.28 -1.72
N MET A 157 0.93 0.19 -1.39
CA MET A 157 1.64 -0.32 -0.22
C MET A 157 2.15 0.81 0.65
N THR A 158 2.04 0.65 1.98
CA THR A 158 2.62 1.60 2.92
C THR A 158 4.08 1.28 3.14
N ILE A 159 4.94 2.19 2.68
CA ILE A 159 6.40 2.10 2.73
C ILE A 159 6.93 3.18 3.69
N HIS A 160 7.47 2.75 4.84
CA HIS A 160 7.99 3.64 5.89
C HIS A 160 9.45 4.07 5.62
N ALA A 161 9.73 4.55 4.41
CA ALA A 161 11.09 4.90 4.00
C ALA A 161 11.61 6.21 4.62
N GLY A 162 10.72 7.05 5.16
CA GLY A 162 11.08 8.35 5.74
C GLY A 162 11.55 8.30 7.20
N VAL A 163 11.49 7.15 7.86
CA VAL A 163 12.01 6.96 9.23
C VAL A 163 13.49 6.62 9.14
N LEU A 164 14.37 7.56 9.49
CA LEU A 164 15.81 7.41 9.38
C LEU A 164 16.48 7.27 10.76
N ALA A 165 17.63 6.61 10.80
CA ALA A 165 18.38 6.40 12.05
C ALA A 165 18.70 7.71 12.78
N GLU A 166 19.02 8.79 12.05
CA GLU A 166 19.27 10.13 12.61
C GLU A 166 18.04 10.79 13.23
N HIS A 167 16.83 10.33 12.91
CA HIS A 167 15.58 10.84 13.47
C HIS A 167 15.22 10.19 14.82
N LEU A 168 15.75 9.00 15.13
CA LEU A 168 15.38 8.25 16.34
C LEU A 168 15.61 9.05 17.63
N PRO A 169 16.76 9.74 17.82
CA PRO A 169 16.96 10.56 19.02
C PRO A 169 15.98 11.74 19.16
N LEU A 170 15.35 12.17 18.04
CA LEU A 170 14.38 13.26 18.06
C LEU A 170 13.02 12.80 18.64
N THR A 171 12.81 11.50 18.73
CA THR A 171 11.59 10.93 19.34
C THR A 171 11.69 10.81 20.85
N ASP A 172 12.88 10.98 21.41
CA ASP A 172 13.11 10.97 22.87
C ASP A 172 12.30 12.08 23.54
N GLY A 173 11.61 11.73 24.59
CA GLY A 173 10.78 12.68 25.34
C GLY A 173 9.40 12.97 24.76
N ARG A 174 9.03 12.39 23.60
CA ARG A 174 7.64 12.40 23.13
C ARG A 174 6.78 11.48 24.01
N THR A 175 5.55 11.89 24.33
CA THR A 175 4.64 11.14 25.21
C THR A 175 4.35 9.73 24.65
N THR A 176 4.24 9.58 23.36
CA THR A 176 3.91 8.32 22.68
C THR A 176 5.06 7.72 21.89
N GLY A 177 6.23 8.35 21.86
CA GLY A 177 7.36 7.91 21.05
C GLY A 177 7.01 7.85 19.56
N ILE A 178 7.35 6.75 18.90
CA ILE A 178 6.95 6.44 17.52
C ILE A 178 5.60 5.74 17.56
N VAL A 179 4.57 6.32 16.95
CA VAL A 179 3.18 5.82 17.02
C VAL A 179 2.90 4.76 15.96
N SER A 180 3.47 4.92 14.77
CA SER A 180 3.31 3.98 13.68
C SER A 180 3.93 2.63 14.04
N ARG A 181 3.17 1.53 13.87
CA ARG A 181 3.69 0.17 14.08
C ARG A 181 4.86 -0.14 13.12
N GLY A 182 4.72 0.21 11.84
CA GLY A 182 5.80 0.02 10.86
C GLY A 182 7.02 0.86 11.18
N GLY A 183 6.81 2.12 11.58
CA GLY A 183 7.88 3.02 12.01
C GLY A 183 8.63 2.50 13.25
N SER A 184 7.90 1.97 14.24
CA SER A 184 8.54 1.40 15.46
C SER A 184 9.30 0.11 15.17
N ILE A 185 8.83 -0.76 14.27
CA ILE A 185 9.56 -1.96 13.84
C ILE A 185 10.89 -1.56 13.17
N LEU A 186 10.86 -0.59 12.26
CA LEU A 186 12.07 -0.13 11.59
C LEU A 186 13.02 0.62 12.54
N ALA A 187 12.49 1.36 13.51
CA ALA A 187 13.30 1.98 14.55
C ALA A 187 14.06 0.92 15.35
N GLN A 188 13.37 -0.12 15.83
CA GLN A 188 13.99 -1.26 16.52
C GLN A 188 15.04 -1.93 15.63
N TRP A 189 14.73 -2.18 14.36
CA TRP A 189 15.68 -2.77 13.42
C TRP A 189 16.96 -1.94 13.28
N MET A 190 16.82 -0.63 13.13
CA MET A 190 17.96 0.29 13.02
C MET A 190 18.79 0.35 14.30
N GLU A 191 18.15 0.36 15.47
CA GLU A 191 18.84 0.35 16.77
C GLU A 191 19.62 -0.95 17.01
N GLU A 192 19.04 -2.10 16.69
CA GLU A 192 19.65 -3.41 16.94
C GLU A 192 20.73 -3.76 15.90
N THR A 193 20.58 -3.36 14.65
CA THR A 193 21.54 -3.63 13.58
C THR A 193 22.63 -2.56 13.44
N GLY A 194 22.37 -1.35 13.89
CA GLY A 194 23.22 -0.18 13.64
C GLY A 194 23.22 0.31 12.19
N ALA A 195 22.34 -0.19 11.36
CA ALA A 195 22.24 0.14 9.94
C ALA A 195 21.12 1.16 9.66
N GLN A 196 21.11 1.78 8.48
CA GLN A 196 20.06 2.68 8.03
C GLN A 196 18.84 1.88 7.56
N ASN A 197 17.65 2.48 7.70
CA ASN A 197 16.37 1.93 7.24
C ASN A 197 16.48 1.28 5.85
N PRO A 198 16.22 -0.03 5.72
CA PRO A 198 16.37 -0.75 4.46
C PRO A 198 15.39 -0.28 3.38
N LEU A 199 14.19 0.18 3.75
CA LEU A 199 13.22 0.75 2.80
C LEU A 199 13.69 2.08 2.21
N TYR A 200 14.52 2.84 2.95
CA TYR A 200 15.16 4.04 2.44
C TYR A 200 16.33 3.72 1.52
N THR A 201 17.24 2.83 1.97
CA THR A 201 18.46 2.51 1.20
C THR A 201 18.18 1.74 -0.09
N HIS A 202 17.04 1.04 -0.19
CA HIS A 202 16.61 0.30 -1.37
C HIS A 202 15.36 0.91 -2.05
N PHE A 203 15.11 2.20 -1.79
CA PHE A 203 13.90 2.86 -2.30
C PHE A 203 13.80 2.84 -3.83
N GLU A 204 14.93 2.93 -4.54
CA GLU A 204 14.97 2.87 -6.00
C GLU A 204 14.50 1.51 -6.53
N SER A 205 14.93 0.40 -5.91
CA SER A 205 14.46 -0.95 -6.24
C SER A 205 12.95 -1.11 -6.01
N ILE A 206 12.44 -0.52 -4.91
CA ILE A 206 10.99 -0.50 -4.65
C ILE A 206 10.25 0.28 -5.74
N CYS A 207 10.80 1.42 -6.18
CA CYS A 207 10.21 2.19 -7.30
C CYS A 207 10.19 1.39 -8.60
N GLU A 208 11.18 0.54 -8.85
CA GLU A 208 11.20 -0.34 -10.04
C GLU A 208 10.09 -1.38 -9.98
N ILE A 209 9.93 -2.08 -8.85
CA ILE A 209 8.84 -3.04 -8.63
C ILE A 209 7.47 -2.34 -8.80
N PHE A 210 7.27 -1.20 -8.15
CA PHE A 210 6.00 -0.48 -8.19
C PHE A 210 5.64 -0.02 -9.62
N ARG A 211 6.65 0.41 -10.38
CA ARG A 211 6.45 0.81 -11.78
C ARG A 211 6.09 -0.36 -12.69
N GLU A 212 6.57 -1.57 -12.41
CA GLU A 212 6.28 -2.76 -13.20
C GLU A 212 4.81 -3.17 -13.11
N HIS A 213 4.21 -3.02 -11.91
CA HIS A 213 2.85 -3.45 -11.60
C HIS A 213 1.84 -2.30 -11.42
N ASP A 214 2.25 -1.05 -11.64
CA ASP A 214 1.45 0.17 -11.38
C ASP A 214 0.96 0.30 -9.93
N VAL A 215 1.80 -0.10 -8.97
CA VAL A 215 1.50 0.03 -7.53
C VAL A 215 1.67 1.48 -7.06
N THR A 216 0.75 1.96 -6.25
CA THR A 216 0.81 3.32 -5.66
C THR A 216 1.51 3.30 -4.31
N PHE A 217 2.37 4.30 -4.06
CA PHE A 217 2.97 4.52 -2.74
C PHE A 217 1.96 5.13 -1.77
N SER A 218 1.85 4.53 -0.59
CA SER A 218 1.39 5.17 0.64
C SER A 218 2.64 5.38 1.51
N LEU A 219 3.11 6.62 1.61
CA LEU A 219 4.34 6.91 2.35
C LEU A 219 4.04 6.94 3.85
N GLY A 220 4.55 5.93 4.56
CA GLY A 220 4.41 5.79 6.00
C GLY A 220 5.41 6.66 6.75
N ASP A 221 4.95 7.27 7.82
CA ASP A 221 5.75 8.01 8.81
C ASP A 221 5.99 7.19 10.09
N GLY A 222 6.55 7.80 11.11
CA GLY A 222 6.86 7.19 12.41
C GLY A 222 5.85 7.48 13.53
#